data_fb118cebbb6b38c4b157c7e92c0f3ac0
#
_entry.id   fb118cebbb6b38c4b157c7e92c0f3ac0
#
_cell.length_a   1.000
_cell.length_b   1.000
_cell.length_c   1.000
_cell.angle_alpha   90.00
_cell.angle_beta   90.00
_cell.angle_gamma   90.00
#
_symmetry.space_group_name_H-M   'P 1'
#
loop_
_entity.id
_entity.type
_entity.pdbx_description
1 polymer ?
#
loop_
_entity_poly.entity_id
_entity_poly.type
_entity_poly.pdbx_seq_one_letter_code
_entity_poly.pdbx_strand_id
1 'polypeptide(L)'
;MSAHGPSADFGLGLVRFPRPNPVLVLWRWRYELVLLAAAAAGWVLVGVWTVHSALAVGTVTVSVPELRRRARRRAWCVITPHRVRTACKHAWIHSRTGRIPAVLWTSPVAEGERLLLWCRPGTAAEDLEQARPALTAACWAQDVQVTPHSTKAHLVLLTVVRDQRDFPPATAA
;
A
#
# COMPACT_ATOMS: atom_id res chain seq x y z
N MET A 1 7.19 -41.49 45.38
CA MET A 1 6.21 -40.53 44.86
C MET A 1 6.96 -39.53 43.97
N SER A 2 7.05 -39.84 42.69
CA SER A 2 7.75 -39.01 41.69
C SER A 2 6.72 -38.16 40.94
N ALA A 3 6.74 -36.83 41.17
CA ALA A 3 5.94 -35.89 40.47
C ALA A 3 6.56 -35.64 39.08
N HIS A 4 5.94 -36.19 38.04
CA HIS A 4 6.21 -35.77 36.66
C HIS A 4 5.43 -34.47 36.39
N GLY A 5 6.17 -33.36 36.35
CA GLY A 5 5.63 -32.10 35.85
C GLY A 5 5.42 -32.18 34.32
N PRO A 6 4.33 -31.59 33.78
CA PRO A 6 4.12 -31.57 32.35
C PRO A 6 5.14 -30.60 31.73
N SER A 7 6.01 -31.14 30.88
CA SER A 7 6.86 -30.34 29.98
C SER A 7 5.94 -29.63 29.00
N ALA A 8 5.82 -28.32 29.17
CA ALA A 8 5.17 -27.45 28.19
C ALA A 8 6.05 -27.40 26.92
N ASP A 9 5.75 -28.27 25.97
CA ASP A 9 6.24 -28.12 24.60
C ASP A 9 5.65 -26.83 24.02
N PHE A 10 6.38 -25.76 24.17
CA PHE A 10 6.19 -24.57 23.35
C PHE A 10 6.59 -24.91 21.91
N GLY A 11 5.71 -25.62 21.22
CA GLY A 11 5.80 -25.78 19.78
C GLY A 11 5.75 -24.41 19.13
N LEU A 12 6.92 -23.83 18.88
CA LEU A 12 7.07 -22.71 17.96
C LEU A 12 6.59 -23.20 16.59
N GLY A 13 5.29 -23.12 16.38
CA GLY A 13 4.69 -23.31 15.07
C GLY A 13 5.23 -22.27 14.13
N LEU A 14 6.35 -22.58 13.48
CA LEU A 14 6.87 -21.78 12.39
C LEU A 14 5.75 -21.59 11.37
N VAL A 15 5.14 -20.39 11.41
CA VAL A 15 4.12 -20.00 10.43
C VAL A 15 4.81 -20.06 9.07
N ARG A 16 4.60 -21.15 8.33
CA ARG A 16 5.06 -21.27 6.95
C ARG A 16 4.28 -20.29 6.11
N PHE A 17 4.88 -19.13 5.87
CA PHE A 17 4.33 -18.20 4.88
C PHE A 17 4.27 -18.89 3.52
N PRO A 18 3.10 -19.01 2.90
CA PRO A 18 2.99 -19.61 1.59
C PRO A 18 3.84 -18.81 0.61
N ARG A 19 4.59 -19.51 -0.23
CA ARG A 19 5.41 -18.90 -1.26
C ARG A 19 4.54 -17.95 -2.08
N PRO A 20 4.98 -16.70 -2.31
CA PRO A 20 4.18 -15.76 -3.07
C PRO A 20 3.95 -16.33 -4.48
N ASN A 21 2.70 -16.36 -4.93
CA ASN A 21 2.37 -16.75 -6.28
C ASN A 21 3.08 -15.78 -7.26
N PRO A 22 3.92 -16.29 -8.20
CA PRO A 22 4.70 -15.44 -9.09
C PRO A 22 3.82 -14.48 -9.90
N VAL A 23 2.60 -14.89 -10.26
CA VAL A 23 1.63 -14.04 -10.96
C VAL A 23 1.22 -12.83 -10.12
N LEU A 24 1.01 -13.02 -8.81
CA LEU A 24 0.69 -11.91 -7.91
C LEU A 24 1.88 -10.97 -7.70
N VAL A 25 3.09 -11.51 -7.72
CA VAL A 25 4.31 -10.70 -7.65
C VAL A 25 4.44 -9.86 -8.91
N LEU A 26 4.31 -10.45 -10.10
CA LEU A 26 4.34 -9.74 -11.38
C LEU A 26 3.24 -8.66 -11.45
N TRP A 27 2.01 -8.98 -11.04
CA TRP A 27 0.91 -8.01 -10.98
C TRP A 27 1.22 -6.84 -10.05
N ARG A 28 1.93 -7.09 -8.96
CA ARG A 28 2.37 -6.08 -8.01
C ARG A 28 3.42 -5.14 -8.59
N TRP A 29 4.34 -5.68 -9.42
CA TRP A 29 5.45 -4.95 -10.04
C TRP A 29 5.12 -4.45 -11.44
N ARG A 30 3.86 -4.53 -11.87
CA ARG A 30 3.45 -4.18 -13.23
C ARG A 30 3.87 -2.78 -13.67
N TYR A 31 3.82 -1.81 -12.77
CA TYR A 31 4.18 -0.42 -13.09
C TYR A 31 5.69 -0.26 -13.26
N GLU A 32 6.47 -0.87 -12.37
CA GLU A 32 7.93 -0.87 -12.47
C GLU A 32 8.38 -1.61 -13.72
N LEU A 33 7.78 -2.75 -14.04
CA LEU A 33 8.08 -3.52 -15.25
C LEU A 33 7.72 -2.75 -16.52
N VAL A 34 6.58 -2.07 -16.55
CA VAL A 34 6.18 -1.23 -17.69
C VAL A 34 7.13 -0.05 -17.85
N LEU A 35 7.53 0.61 -16.76
CA LEU A 35 8.48 1.72 -16.81
C LEU A 35 9.85 1.25 -17.30
N LEU A 36 10.35 0.12 -16.81
CA LEU A 36 11.62 -0.45 -17.26
C LEU A 36 11.56 -0.86 -18.73
N ALA A 37 10.48 -1.49 -19.17
CA ALA A 37 10.30 -1.87 -20.56
C ALA A 37 10.19 -0.64 -21.47
N ALA A 38 9.47 0.40 -21.06
CA ALA A 38 9.38 1.65 -21.80
C ALA A 38 10.73 2.38 -21.88
N ALA A 39 11.49 2.40 -20.78
CA ALA A 39 12.83 2.98 -20.76
C ALA A 39 13.81 2.21 -21.67
N ALA A 40 13.78 0.88 -21.62
CA ALA A 40 14.60 0.03 -22.46
C ALA A 40 14.23 0.17 -23.96
N ALA A 41 12.95 0.14 -24.28
CA ALA A 41 12.46 0.36 -25.65
C ALA A 41 12.82 1.75 -26.16
N GLY A 42 12.65 2.78 -25.35
CA GLY A 42 13.05 4.15 -25.65
C GLY A 42 14.55 4.25 -25.93
N TRP A 43 15.38 3.62 -25.11
CA TRP A 43 16.83 3.58 -25.31
C TRP A 43 17.22 2.93 -26.62
N VAL A 44 16.60 1.80 -26.97
CA VAL A 44 16.88 1.07 -28.22
C VAL A 44 16.41 1.85 -29.46
N LEU A 45 15.24 2.52 -29.36
CA LEU A 45 14.64 3.20 -30.53
C LEU A 45 15.19 4.60 -30.78
N VAL A 46 15.48 5.36 -29.73
CA VAL A 46 15.77 6.80 -29.81
C VAL A 46 17.14 7.16 -29.20
N GLY A 47 17.79 6.22 -28.51
CA GLY A 47 19.13 6.42 -27.93
C GLY A 47 19.16 7.57 -26.88
N VAL A 48 20.18 8.44 -27.02
CA VAL A 48 20.44 9.55 -26.07
C VAL A 48 19.27 10.54 -25.94
N TRP A 49 18.43 10.68 -26.97
CA TRP A 49 17.27 11.58 -26.94
C TRP A 49 16.23 11.20 -25.88
N THR A 50 16.15 9.92 -25.46
CA THR A 50 15.26 9.49 -24.38
C THR A 50 15.65 10.11 -23.04
N VAL A 51 16.94 10.24 -22.77
CA VAL A 51 17.43 10.87 -21.53
C VAL A 51 17.07 12.36 -21.51
N HIS A 52 17.27 13.04 -22.65
CA HIS A 52 16.92 14.45 -22.76
C HIS A 52 15.40 14.68 -22.62
N SER A 53 14.60 13.83 -23.26
CA SER A 53 13.12 13.88 -23.11
C SER A 53 12.67 13.64 -21.68
N ALA A 54 13.24 12.63 -21.02
CA ALA A 54 12.92 12.33 -19.62
C ALA A 54 13.32 13.47 -18.68
N LEU A 55 14.49 14.07 -18.91
CA LEU A 55 14.94 15.24 -18.16
C LEU A 55 14.03 16.44 -18.41
N ALA A 56 13.65 16.71 -19.66
CA ALA A 56 12.73 17.81 -19.98
C ALA A 56 11.36 17.62 -19.30
N VAL A 57 10.77 16.42 -19.38
CA VAL A 57 9.52 16.08 -18.70
C VAL A 57 9.66 16.21 -17.19
N GLY A 58 10.77 15.73 -16.62
CA GLY A 58 11.08 15.87 -15.21
C GLY A 58 11.16 17.34 -14.77
N THR A 59 11.90 18.15 -15.54
CA THR A 59 12.04 19.60 -15.27
C THR A 59 10.70 20.30 -15.34
N VAL A 60 9.89 20.05 -16.37
CA VAL A 60 8.53 20.62 -16.49
C VAL A 60 7.65 20.21 -15.32
N THR A 61 7.71 18.92 -14.94
CA THR A 61 6.90 18.40 -13.82
C THR A 61 7.28 19.07 -12.48
N VAL A 62 8.56 19.33 -12.26
CA VAL A 62 9.04 20.02 -11.05
C VAL A 62 8.73 21.51 -11.09
N SER A 63 8.85 22.15 -12.25
CA SER A 63 8.64 23.60 -12.41
C SER A 63 7.17 24.01 -12.35
N VAL A 64 6.27 23.15 -12.84
CA VAL A 64 4.83 23.44 -12.82
C VAL A 64 4.21 22.89 -11.52
N PRO A 65 3.75 23.77 -10.59
CA PRO A 65 3.30 23.35 -9.28
C PRO A 65 2.11 22.37 -9.33
N GLU A 66 1.22 22.54 -10.31
CA GLU A 66 0.06 21.64 -10.47
C GLU A 66 0.48 20.23 -10.91
N LEU A 67 1.42 20.12 -11.86
CA LEU A 67 1.97 18.83 -12.29
C LEU A 67 2.72 18.13 -11.14
N ARG A 68 3.50 18.89 -10.37
CA ARG A 68 4.19 18.39 -9.19
C ARG A 68 3.22 17.86 -8.14
N ARG A 69 2.10 18.56 -7.89
CA ARG A 69 1.04 18.11 -6.98
C ARG A 69 0.39 16.82 -7.47
N ARG A 70 0.04 16.75 -8.76
CA ARG A 70 -0.54 15.54 -9.36
C ARG A 70 0.42 14.36 -9.32
N ALA A 71 1.67 14.58 -9.66
CA ALA A 71 2.72 13.56 -9.59
C ALA A 71 2.90 13.03 -8.16
N ARG A 72 2.96 13.94 -7.17
CA ARG A 72 3.07 13.59 -5.74
C ARG A 72 1.86 12.78 -5.26
N ARG A 73 0.63 13.19 -5.59
CA ARG A 73 -0.58 12.43 -5.25
C ARG A 73 -0.56 11.03 -5.87
N ARG A 74 -0.13 10.90 -7.12
CA ARG A 74 0.00 9.60 -7.79
C ARG A 74 1.09 8.75 -7.15
N ALA A 75 2.24 9.31 -6.81
CA ALA A 75 3.32 8.63 -6.12
C ALA A 75 2.85 8.05 -4.78
N TRP A 76 2.11 8.83 -3.99
CA TRP A 76 1.54 8.34 -2.74
C TRP A 76 0.55 7.19 -2.94
N CYS A 77 -0.29 7.23 -3.98
CA CYS A 77 -1.19 6.11 -4.29
C CYS A 77 -0.45 4.80 -4.61
N VAL A 78 0.82 4.87 -5.03
CA VAL A 78 1.67 3.70 -5.25
C VAL A 78 2.37 3.27 -3.96
N ILE A 79 2.88 4.22 -3.18
CA ILE A 79 3.66 3.95 -1.96
C ILE A 79 2.77 3.45 -0.82
N THR A 80 1.62 4.08 -0.59
CA THR A 80 0.73 3.81 0.54
C THR A 80 0.27 2.34 0.62
N PRO A 81 -0.12 1.65 -0.47
CA PRO A 81 -0.46 0.23 -0.41
C PRO A 81 0.66 -0.67 0.10
N HIS A 82 1.92 -0.36 -0.23
CA HIS A 82 3.07 -1.12 0.25
C HIS A 82 3.25 -0.95 1.76
N ARG A 83 3.07 0.29 2.26
CA ARG A 83 3.16 0.62 3.68
C ARG A 83 2.04 -0.02 4.50
N VAL A 84 0.80 0.06 4.00
CA VAL A 84 -0.35 -0.60 4.64
C VAL A 84 -0.12 -2.11 4.74
N ARG A 85 0.38 -2.76 3.70
CA ARG A 85 0.71 -4.20 3.74
C ARG A 85 1.81 -4.51 4.76
N THR A 86 2.82 -3.66 4.85
CA THR A 86 3.89 -3.80 5.84
C THR A 86 3.35 -3.62 7.26
N ALA A 87 2.52 -2.59 7.48
CA ALA A 87 1.86 -2.35 8.76
C ALA A 87 0.99 -3.53 9.19
N CYS A 88 0.16 -4.08 8.29
CA CYS A 88 -0.66 -5.25 8.58
C CYS A 88 0.18 -6.47 9.01
N LYS A 89 1.38 -6.64 8.43
CA LYS A 89 2.30 -7.71 8.85
C LYS A 89 2.83 -7.49 10.26
N HIS A 90 3.25 -6.27 10.58
CA HIS A 90 3.80 -5.93 11.89
C HIS A 90 2.74 -5.87 12.99
N ALA A 91 1.52 -5.47 12.64
CA ALA A 91 0.38 -5.45 13.55
C ALA A 91 -0.33 -6.82 13.69
N TRP A 92 0.25 -7.89 13.12
CA TRP A 92 -0.29 -9.26 13.17
C TRP A 92 -1.71 -9.39 12.61
N ILE A 93 -2.12 -8.48 11.72
CA ILE A 93 -3.40 -8.54 11.03
C ILE A 93 -3.31 -9.54 9.88
N HIS A 94 -3.55 -10.79 10.18
CA HIS A 94 -3.55 -11.85 9.19
C HIS A 94 -4.64 -12.88 9.49
N SER A 95 -5.10 -13.55 8.45
CA SER A 95 -6.02 -14.68 8.59
C SER A 95 -5.32 -15.85 9.29
N ARG A 96 -6.10 -16.84 9.73
CA ARG A 96 -5.57 -18.11 10.29
C ARG A 96 -4.55 -18.80 9.37
N THR A 97 -4.58 -18.52 8.07
CA THR A 97 -3.64 -19.03 7.07
C THR A 97 -2.44 -18.11 6.82
N GLY A 98 -2.19 -17.10 7.66
CA GLY A 98 -1.10 -16.15 7.54
C GLY A 98 -1.24 -15.15 6.38
N ARG A 99 -2.43 -15.02 5.79
CA ARG A 99 -2.67 -14.09 4.68
C ARG A 99 -3.15 -12.74 5.19
N ILE A 100 -2.49 -11.67 4.77
CA ILE A 100 -2.88 -10.28 5.05
C ILE A 100 -4.05 -9.83 4.15
N PRO A 101 -4.81 -8.78 4.55
CA PRO A 101 -5.80 -8.15 3.70
C PRO A 101 -5.20 -7.71 2.36
N ALA A 102 -5.96 -7.87 1.29
CA ALA A 102 -5.51 -7.49 -0.05
C ALA A 102 -5.96 -6.07 -0.38
N VAL A 103 -5.04 -5.21 -0.78
CA VAL A 103 -5.38 -3.91 -1.34
C VAL A 103 -5.83 -4.11 -2.78
N LEU A 104 -7.09 -3.82 -3.07
CA LEU A 104 -7.69 -3.95 -4.40
C LEU A 104 -7.48 -2.69 -5.23
N TRP A 105 -7.73 -1.53 -4.65
CA TRP A 105 -7.71 -0.26 -5.33
C TRP A 105 -7.19 0.85 -4.43
N THR A 106 -6.56 1.86 -5.04
CA THR A 106 -6.12 3.08 -4.35
C THR A 106 -6.45 4.28 -5.22
N SER A 107 -7.09 5.28 -4.66
CA SER A 107 -7.44 6.52 -5.34
C SER A 107 -7.03 7.74 -4.50
N PRO A 108 -6.58 8.82 -5.14
CA PRO A 108 -6.33 10.08 -4.45
C PRO A 108 -7.67 10.72 -4.08
N VAL A 109 -7.77 11.25 -2.86
CA VAL A 109 -8.91 12.05 -2.38
C VAL A 109 -8.39 13.41 -1.93
N ALA A 110 -9.28 14.34 -1.57
CA ALA A 110 -8.89 15.69 -1.15
C ALA A 110 -7.99 15.67 0.10
N GLU A 111 -8.23 14.75 1.00
CA GLU A 111 -7.57 14.64 2.31
C GLU A 111 -6.35 13.72 2.30
N GLY A 112 -6.09 13.02 1.18
CA GLY A 112 -5.00 12.05 1.08
C GLY A 112 -5.26 10.93 0.09
N GLU A 113 -5.21 9.67 0.54
CA GLU A 113 -5.48 8.51 -0.30
C GLU A 113 -6.57 7.63 0.33
N ARG A 114 -7.43 7.09 -0.52
CA ARG A 114 -8.43 6.10 -0.15
C ARG A 114 -8.08 4.76 -0.77
N LEU A 115 -8.01 3.73 0.08
CA LEU A 115 -7.72 2.36 -0.31
C LEU A 115 -8.95 1.50 -0.09
N LEU A 116 -9.22 0.60 -1.03
CA LEU A 116 -10.20 -0.47 -0.87
C LEU A 116 -9.46 -1.74 -0.51
N LEU A 117 -9.73 -2.26 0.67
CA LEU A 117 -9.14 -3.48 1.21
C LEU A 117 -10.15 -4.63 1.13
N TRP A 118 -9.66 -5.78 0.75
CA TRP A 118 -10.42 -7.03 0.84
C TRP A 118 -9.92 -7.81 2.06
N CYS A 119 -10.73 -7.83 3.10
CA CYS A 119 -10.50 -8.64 4.28
C CYS A 119 -10.79 -10.10 3.95
N ARG A 120 -9.84 -10.96 4.28
CA ARG A 120 -9.98 -12.40 4.09
C ARG A 120 -10.68 -13.01 5.30
N PRO A 121 -11.28 -14.23 5.18
CA PRO A 121 -11.85 -14.92 6.33
C PRO A 121 -10.87 -15.00 7.50
N GLY A 122 -11.29 -14.51 8.66
CA GLY A 122 -10.46 -14.39 9.86
C GLY A 122 -9.76 -13.04 10.04
N THR A 123 -10.08 -12.04 9.20
CA THR A 123 -9.74 -10.63 9.42
C THR A 123 -10.99 -9.78 9.23
N ALA A 124 -11.21 -8.84 10.11
CA ALA A 124 -12.38 -7.96 10.12
C ALA A 124 -11.98 -6.47 10.08
N ALA A 125 -12.97 -5.60 9.95
CA ALA A 125 -12.73 -4.16 9.99
C ALA A 125 -12.25 -3.70 11.38
N GLU A 126 -12.72 -4.37 12.43
CA GLU A 126 -12.35 -4.14 13.81
C GLU A 126 -10.86 -4.37 14.07
N ASP A 127 -10.26 -5.38 13.43
CA ASP A 127 -8.82 -5.65 13.53
C ASP A 127 -8.00 -4.48 12.95
N LEU A 128 -8.48 -3.91 11.84
CA LEU A 128 -7.86 -2.74 11.22
C LEU A 128 -8.04 -1.48 12.08
N GLU A 129 -9.19 -1.32 12.72
CA GLU A 129 -9.45 -0.19 13.62
C GLU A 129 -8.57 -0.27 14.87
N GLN A 130 -8.41 -1.45 15.47
CA GLN A 130 -7.50 -1.66 16.59
C GLN A 130 -6.03 -1.36 16.22
N ALA A 131 -5.64 -1.66 14.99
CA ALA A 131 -4.31 -1.38 14.48
C ALA A 131 -4.14 0.03 13.89
N ARG A 132 -5.14 0.89 14.00
CA ARG A 132 -5.12 2.27 13.48
C ARG A 132 -3.86 3.05 13.86
N PRO A 133 -3.38 3.04 15.12
CA PRO A 133 -2.14 3.75 15.48
C PRO A 133 -0.92 3.23 14.71
N ALA A 134 -0.79 1.92 14.55
CA ALA A 134 0.30 1.29 13.80
C ALA A 134 0.21 1.61 12.30
N LEU A 135 -0.99 1.61 11.72
CA LEU A 135 -1.24 1.99 10.34
C LEU A 135 -0.90 3.46 10.10
N THR A 136 -1.29 4.36 11.01
CA THR A 136 -1.01 5.80 10.95
C THR A 136 0.50 6.05 10.95
N ALA A 137 1.22 5.44 11.88
CA ALA A 137 2.68 5.57 11.97
C ALA A 137 3.38 4.99 10.73
N ALA A 138 2.99 3.80 10.26
CA ALA A 138 3.60 3.17 9.10
C ALA A 138 3.33 3.92 7.80
N CYS A 139 2.17 4.54 7.65
CA CYS A 139 1.81 5.32 6.47
C CYS A 139 2.37 6.75 6.50
N TRP A 140 3.00 7.19 7.62
CA TRP A 140 3.41 8.57 7.85
C TRP A 140 2.24 9.54 7.64
N ALA A 141 1.08 9.15 8.13
CA ALA A 141 -0.16 9.88 8.00
C ALA A 141 -0.45 10.68 9.26
N GLN A 142 -1.30 11.68 9.15
CA GLN A 142 -1.84 12.38 10.31
C GLN A 142 -2.87 11.51 11.01
N ASP A 143 -3.67 10.79 10.22
CA ASP A 143 -4.69 9.87 10.71
C ASP A 143 -5.02 8.81 9.66
N VAL A 144 -5.61 7.71 10.11
CA VAL A 144 -6.14 6.64 9.27
C VAL A 144 -7.55 6.31 9.71
N GLN A 145 -8.51 6.50 8.82
CA GLN A 145 -9.91 6.20 9.08
C GLN A 145 -10.27 4.87 8.44
N VAL A 146 -10.88 4.00 9.20
CA VAL A 146 -11.36 2.69 8.76
C VAL A 146 -12.88 2.74 8.66
N THR A 147 -13.41 2.53 7.45
CA THR A 147 -14.85 2.55 7.21
C THR A 147 -15.26 1.23 6.57
N PRO A 148 -16.09 0.42 7.24
CA PRO A 148 -16.64 -0.79 6.62
C PRO A 148 -17.48 -0.43 5.40
N HIS A 149 -17.43 -1.27 4.36
CA HIS A 149 -18.28 -1.06 3.18
C HIS A 149 -19.74 -1.37 3.50
N SER A 150 -20.66 -0.49 3.13
CA SER A 150 -22.07 -0.55 3.52
C SER A 150 -22.81 -1.84 3.16
N THR A 151 -22.41 -2.49 2.06
CA THR A 151 -23.10 -3.70 1.56
C THR A 151 -22.28 -4.97 1.62
N LYS A 152 -20.98 -4.88 1.82
CA LYS A 152 -20.07 -6.04 1.75
C LYS A 152 -19.12 -6.04 2.93
N ALA A 153 -19.41 -6.85 3.93
CA ALA A 153 -18.63 -6.94 5.18
C ALA A 153 -17.14 -7.31 4.98
N HIS A 154 -16.80 -7.96 3.88
CA HIS A 154 -15.41 -8.32 3.55
C HIS A 154 -14.63 -7.18 2.87
N LEU A 155 -15.27 -6.07 2.55
CA LEU A 155 -14.63 -4.89 1.98
C LEU A 155 -14.56 -3.77 3.02
N VAL A 156 -13.38 -3.18 3.12
CA VAL A 156 -13.10 -2.07 4.05
C VAL A 156 -12.47 -0.93 3.27
N LEU A 157 -12.98 0.26 3.47
CA LEU A 157 -12.40 1.50 2.97
C LEU A 157 -11.44 2.05 4.03
N LEU A 158 -10.19 2.20 3.66
CA LEU A 158 -9.16 2.82 4.48
C LEU A 158 -8.83 4.18 3.88
N THR A 159 -9.13 5.26 4.60
CA THR A 159 -8.76 6.62 4.19
C THR A 159 -7.56 7.07 5.00
N VAL A 160 -6.45 7.29 4.31
CA VAL A 160 -5.20 7.78 4.88
C VAL A 160 -5.21 9.29 4.77
N VAL A 161 -5.37 9.97 5.90
CA VAL A 161 -5.43 11.44 6.01
C VAL A 161 -4.01 11.97 6.14
N ARG A 162 -3.66 12.92 5.25
CA ARG A 162 -2.36 13.59 5.28
C ARG A 162 -2.49 15.05 5.68
N ASP A 163 -1.40 15.62 6.16
CA ASP A 163 -1.36 17.05 6.44
C ASP A 163 -1.70 17.85 5.16
N GLN A 164 -2.53 18.86 5.30
CA GLN A 164 -2.92 19.78 4.21
C GLN A 164 -1.72 20.46 3.56
N ARG A 165 -0.60 20.61 4.27
CA ARG A 165 0.66 21.10 3.71
C ARG A 165 1.21 20.18 2.62
N ASP A 166 0.98 18.88 2.76
CA ASP A 166 1.37 17.86 1.81
C ASP A 166 0.33 17.63 0.72
N PHE A 167 -0.93 17.93 1.00
CA PHE A 167 -2.09 17.78 0.13
C PHE A 167 -2.94 19.05 0.13
N PRO A 168 -2.47 20.15 -0.45
CA PRO A 168 -3.31 21.34 -0.57
C PRO A 168 -4.58 21.00 -1.35
N PRO A 169 -5.75 21.52 -0.92
CA PRO A 169 -7.03 21.25 -1.55
C PRO A 169 -6.94 21.52 -3.06
N ALA A 170 -7.58 20.67 -3.85
CA ALA A 170 -7.75 20.95 -5.27
C ALA A 170 -8.56 22.24 -5.34
N THR A 171 -7.94 23.33 -5.79
CA THR A 171 -8.66 24.56 -6.08
C THR A 171 -9.73 24.19 -7.07
N ALA A 172 -11.00 24.32 -6.67
CA ALA A 172 -12.12 24.16 -7.56
C ALA A 172 -11.94 25.16 -8.70
N ALA A 173 -11.70 24.65 -9.90
CA ALA A 173 -11.71 25.43 -11.13
C ALA A 173 -13.12 25.47 -11.68
#